data_1391dbbb07cefdc6a05fc7b253f2a480
#
_entry.id   1391dbbb07cefdc6a05fc7b253f2a480
#
_cell.length_a   1.000
_cell.length_b   1.000
_cell.length_c   1.000
_cell.angle_alpha   90.00
_cell.angle_beta   90.00
_cell.angle_gamma   90.00
#
_symmetry.space_group_name_H-M   'P 1'
#
loop_
_entity.id
_entity.type
_entity.pdbx_description
1 polymer ?
#
loop_
_entity_poly.entity_id
_entity_poly.type
_entity_poly.pdbx_seq_one_letter_code
_entity_poly.pdbx_strand_id
1 'polypeptide(L)'
;MRKILKAILPVGFKANGVSCGLKKSGKLDLALLYSEYPAVASAKFTTNSIIAAPLVVCKKHLKSAKKFQAVLINSGNANCFTGKAGIRDAEVSAEYVAHKLKIAKNSVLVNSTGIIGKRLDIMKIKLGIPKLASGLSASGIHKAELAIMTTDTFAKEISLSLKVGGKRVHICGIAKGAGMIAPNMATMLCFIMTDAVISK
;
A
#
# COMPACT_ATOMS: atom_id res chain seq x y z
N MET A 1 2.07 -27.70 -2.52
CA MET A 1 1.76 -26.24 -2.56
C MET A 1 0.48 -26.07 -3.35
N ARG A 2 -0.60 -25.60 -2.75
CA ARG A 2 -1.89 -25.43 -3.43
C ARG A 2 -1.99 -23.98 -3.94
N LYS A 3 -2.04 -23.79 -5.27
CA LYS A 3 -2.32 -22.48 -5.88
C LYS A 3 -3.79 -22.14 -5.64
N ILE A 4 -4.06 -21.06 -4.94
CA ILE A 4 -5.42 -20.60 -4.70
C ILE A 4 -5.80 -19.68 -5.87
N LEU A 5 -6.87 -19.98 -6.57
CA LEU A 5 -7.36 -19.24 -7.75
C LEU A 5 -7.79 -17.78 -7.42
N LYS A 6 -8.08 -17.50 -6.15
CA LYS A 6 -8.43 -16.15 -5.66
C LYS A 6 -7.54 -15.84 -4.47
N ALA A 7 -6.91 -14.65 -4.49
CA ALA A 7 -6.04 -14.26 -3.40
C ALA A 7 -6.82 -14.13 -2.08
N ILE A 8 -6.24 -14.65 -1.01
CA ILE A 8 -6.79 -14.65 0.36
C ILE A 8 -5.78 -13.94 1.26
N LEU A 9 -6.25 -12.98 2.03
CA LEU A 9 -5.43 -12.29 3.02
C LEU A 9 -5.05 -13.24 4.17
N PRO A 10 -3.86 -13.09 4.75
CA PRO A 10 -3.49 -13.76 5.99
C PRO A 10 -4.42 -13.36 7.14
N VAL A 11 -4.47 -14.19 8.19
CA VAL A 11 -5.31 -13.94 9.37
C VAL A 11 -4.93 -12.60 10.03
N GLY A 12 -5.92 -11.79 10.38
CA GLY A 12 -5.72 -10.47 10.96
C GLY A 12 -5.43 -9.36 9.96
N PHE A 13 -5.37 -9.67 8.65
CA PHE A 13 -5.26 -8.64 7.62
C PHE A 13 -6.61 -8.33 6.96
N LYS A 14 -6.83 -7.07 6.66
CA LYS A 14 -7.96 -6.56 5.88
C LYS A 14 -7.46 -5.64 4.79
N ALA A 15 -8.18 -5.54 3.70
CA ALA A 15 -7.87 -4.63 2.62
C ALA A 15 -9.13 -4.02 2.02
N ASN A 16 -8.97 -2.92 1.31
CA ASN A 16 -10.02 -2.32 0.49
C ASN A 16 -9.41 -1.45 -0.61
N GLY A 17 -10.17 -1.20 -1.65
CA GLY A 17 -9.86 -0.26 -2.71
C GLY A 17 -11.10 0.54 -3.11
N VAL A 18 -10.95 1.85 -3.29
CA VAL A 18 -12.02 2.76 -3.68
C VAL A 18 -11.54 3.71 -4.79
N SER A 19 -12.49 4.33 -5.49
CA SER A 19 -12.21 5.50 -6.31
C SER A 19 -12.39 6.75 -5.47
N CYS A 20 -11.34 7.58 -5.38
CA CYS A 20 -11.40 8.93 -4.80
C CYS A 20 -11.26 10.03 -5.85
N GLY A 21 -11.18 9.68 -7.14
CA GLY A 21 -11.15 10.60 -8.27
C GLY A 21 -9.76 11.12 -8.64
N LEU A 22 -8.69 10.45 -8.24
CA LEU A 22 -7.33 10.74 -8.72
C LEU A 22 -7.16 10.32 -10.18
N LYS A 23 -7.74 9.17 -10.58
CA LYS A 23 -7.82 8.74 -11.98
C LYS A 23 -9.04 9.36 -12.65
N LYS A 24 -8.82 10.05 -13.77
CA LYS A 24 -9.92 10.60 -14.60
C LYS A 24 -10.89 9.53 -15.12
N SER A 25 -10.44 8.28 -15.22
CA SER A 25 -11.24 7.14 -15.69
C SER A 25 -12.31 6.65 -14.71
N GLY A 26 -12.36 7.17 -13.48
CA GLY A 26 -13.26 6.69 -12.43
C GLY A 26 -12.89 5.32 -11.84
N LYS A 27 -11.86 4.65 -12.36
CA LYS A 27 -11.34 3.38 -11.81
C LYS A 27 -10.86 3.57 -10.38
N LEU A 28 -10.79 2.46 -9.61
CA LEU A 28 -10.25 2.47 -8.27
C LEU A 28 -8.82 3.06 -8.28
N ASP A 29 -8.51 3.93 -7.30
CA ASP A 29 -7.26 4.69 -7.27
C ASP A 29 -6.69 4.93 -5.86
N LEU A 30 -7.39 4.44 -4.84
CA LEU A 30 -6.94 4.51 -3.45
C LEU A 30 -7.14 3.15 -2.77
N ALA A 31 -6.06 2.56 -2.24
CA ALA A 31 -6.05 1.28 -1.55
C ALA A 31 -5.55 1.42 -0.12
N LEU A 32 -6.05 0.55 0.75
CA LEU A 32 -5.59 0.41 2.13
C LEU A 32 -5.39 -1.08 2.44
N LEU A 33 -4.18 -1.41 2.88
CA LEU A 33 -3.85 -2.68 3.52
C LEU A 33 -3.78 -2.40 5.02
N TYR A 34 -4.45 -3.19 5.82
CA TYR A 34 -4.55 -3.00 7.27
C TYR A 34 -4.30 -4.30 8.02
N SER A 35 -3.50 -4.23 9.06
CA SER A 35 -3.30 -5.30 10.04
C SER A 35 -4.04 -4.94 11.33
N GLU A 36 -4.92 -5.79 11.78
CA GLU A 36 -5.64 -5.62 13.06
C GLU A 36 -4.66 -5.68 14.25
N TYR A 37 -3.53 -6.36 14.08
CA TYR A 37 -2.48 -6.48 15.08
C TYR A 37 -1.23 -5.71 14.65
N PRO A 38 -0.48 -5.09 15.58
CA PRO A 38 0.79 -4.46 15.28
C PRO A 38 1.80 -5.46 14.68
N ALA A 39 2.16 -5.28 13.42
CA ALA A 39 3.04 -6.17 12.66
C ALA A 39 4.44 -5.61 12.50
N VAL A 40 5.42 -6.48 12.29
CA VAL A 40 6.76 -6.09 11.84
C VAL A 40 6.67 -5.75 10.35
N ALA A 41 7.40 -4.72 9.92
CA ALA A 41 7.51 -4.39 8.51
C ALA A 41 8.98 -4.24 8.09
N SER A 42 9.26 -4.67 6.87
CA SER A 42 10.51 -4.41 6.16
C SER A 42 10.20 -3.86 4.78
N ALA A 43 11.05 -2.98 4.27
CA ALA A 43 10.85 -2.39 2.95
C ALA A 43 12.16 -2.25 2.18
N LYS A 44 12.09 -2.48 0.88
CA LYS A 44 13.14 -2.17 -0.08
C LYS A 44 12.69 -0.97 -0.90
N PHE A 45 13.59 -0.02 -1.09
CA PHE A 45 13.34 1.21 -1.83
C PHE A 45 14.24 1.30 -3.05
N THR A 46 13.83 2.11 -4.03
CA THR A 46 14.66 2.44 -5.20
C THR A 46 16.01 3.03 -4.79
N THR A 47 17.01 2.77 -5.61
CA THR A 47 18.36 3.39 -5.51
C THR A 47 18.45 4.71 -6.26
N ASN A 48 17.38 5.15 -6.93
CA ASN A 48 17.34 6.42 -7.63
C ASN A 48 17.61 7.58 -6.65
N SER A 49 18.44 8.53 -7.04
CA SER A 49 18.76 9.74 -6.26
C SER A 49 17.57 10.67 -6.08
N ILE A 50 16.66 10.69 -7.05
CA ILE A 50 15.39 11.45 -6.99
C ILE A 50 14.29 10.52 -6.47
N ILE A 51 14.02 10.62 -5.17
CA ILE A 51 13.02 9.77 -4.51
C ILE A 51 11.68 10.50 -4.37
N ALA A 52 10.59 9.75 -4.52
CA ALA A 52 9.24 10.27 -4.32
C ALA A 52 8.97 10.61 -2.85
N ALA A 53 8.14 11.61 -2.61
CA ALA A 53 7.79 12.09 -1.27
C ALA A 53 7.26 10.98 -0.32
N PRO A 54 6.41 10.03 -0.76
CA PRO A 54 5.98 8.91 0.08
C PRO A 54 7.15 8.07 0.61
N LEU A 55 8.20 7.87 -0.18
CA LEU A 55 9.37 7.09 0.24
C LEU A 55 10.16 7.80 1.36
N VAL A 56 10.22 9.14 1.33
CA VAL A 56 10.84 9.94 2.40
C VAL A 56 10.09 9.71 3.72
N VAL A 57 8.75 9.77 3.67
CA VAL A 57 7.88 9.55 4.84
C VAL A 57 7.99 8.10 5.33
N CYS A 58 7.96 7.11 4.44
CA CYS A 58 8.13 5.70 4.80
C CYS A 58 9.47 5.45 5.48
N LYS A 59 10.58 5.96 4.95
CA LYS A 59 11.91 5.83 5.57
C LYS A 59 11.94 6.44 6.98
N LYS A 60 11.31 7.60 7.18
CA LYS A 60 11.17 8.25 8.49
C LYS A 60 10.36 7.38 9.46
N HIS A 61 9.20 6.86 9.04
CA HIS A 61 8.35 6.03 9.88
C HIS A 61 9.02 4.69 10.23
N LEU A 62 9.68 4.03 9.27
CA LEU A 62 10.41 2.77 9.50
C LEU A 62 11.58 2.92 10.48
N LYS A 63 12.17 4.11 10.60
CA LYS A 63 13.19 4.42 11.61
C LYS A 63 12.60 4.70 12.98
N SER A 64 11.42 5.33 13.06
CA SER A 64 10.81 5.81 14.30
C SER A 64 9.85 4.82 14.95
N ALA A 65 9.31 3.85 14.20
CA ALA A 65 8.38 2.86 14.72
C ALA A 65 8.94 1.44 14.64
N LYS A 66 8.57 0.59 15.60
CA LYS A 66 8.91 -0.84 15.61
C LYS A 66 7.80 -1.70 15.02
N LYS A 67 6.58 -1.20 15.01
CA LYS A 67 5.37 -1.93 14.58
C LYS A 67 4.50 -1.07 13.66
N PHE A 68 3.86 -1.71 12.69
CA PHE A 68 3.08 -1.08 11.63
C PHE A 68 1.72 -1.76 11.52
N GLN A 69 0.71 -1.01 11.11
CA GLN A 69 -0.64 -1.55 10.96
C GLN A 69 -1.31 -1.16 9.64
N ALA A 70 -0.83 -0.14 8.95
CA ALA A 70 -1.49 0.28 7.72
C ALA A 70 -0.50 0.65 6.61
N VAL A 71 -0.89 0.36 5.36
CA VAL A 71 -0.24 0.88 4.16
C VAL A 71 -1.32 1.52 3.29
N LEU A 72 -1.24 2.84 3.11
CA LEU A 72 -2.07 3.58 2.17
C LEU A 72 -1.36 3.68 0.83
N ILE A 73 -2.06 3.35 -0.25
CA ILE A 73 -1.49 3.41 -1.60
C ILE A 73 -2.45 4.19 -2.49
N ASN A 74 -1.96 5.19 -3.20
CA ASN A 74 -2.72 5.81 -4.27
C ASN A 74 -2.09 5.55 -5.64
N SER A 75 -2.93 5.50 -6.66
CA SER A 75 -2.52 5.48 -8.07
C SER A 75 -3.11 6.67 -8.83
N GLY A 76 -2.56 6.95 -10.02
CA GLY A 76 -2.90 8.12 -10.83
C GLY A 76 -1.99 9.34 -10.59
N ASN A 77 -1.31 9.41 -9.46
CA ASN A 77 -0.33 10.43 -9.12
C ASN A 77 0.80 9.81 -8.29
N ALA A 78 2.04 10.01 -8.70
CA ALA A 78 3.22 9.42 -8.04
C ALA A 78 3.70 10.21 -6.82
N ASN A 79 3.20 11.43 -6.61
CA ASN A 79 3.71 12.36 -5.61
C ASN A 79 5.26 12.42 -5.62
N CYS A 80 5.81 12.51 -6.82
CA CYS A 80 7.24 12.54 -7.09
C CYS A 80 7.57 13.83 -7.80
N PHE A 81 8.74 14.41 -7.49
CA PHE A 81 9.17 15.72 -7.99
C PHE A 81 8.24 16.87 -7.52
N THR A 82 7.74 16.78 -6.31
CA THR A 82 6.73 17.69 -5.71
C THR A 82 7.29 18.49 -4.52
N GLY A 83 8.58 18.34 -4.23
CA GLY A 83 9.29 19.09 -3.20
C GLY A 83 8.71 18.91 -1.79
N LYS A 84 8.91 19.91 -0.93
CA LYS A 84 8.43 19.93 0.46
C LYS A 84 6.90 19.81 0.56
N ALA A 85 6.15 20.33 -0.41
CA ALA A 85 4.70 20.23 -0.43
C ALA A 85 4.23 18.77 -0.58
N GLY A 86 4.88 18.00 -1.45
CA GLY A 86 4.57 16.57 -1.61
C GLY A 86 4.88 15.75 -0.37
N ILE A 87 5.96 16.06 0.37
CA ILE A 87 6.27 15.41 1.65
C ILE A 87 5.15 15.71 2.66
N ARG A 88 4.70 16.96 2.75
CA ARG A 88 3.58 17.34 3.62
C ARG A 88 2.30 16.60 3.24
N ASP A 89 1.97 16.50 1.96
CA ASP A 89 0.79 15.78 1.48
C ASP A 89 0.86 14.28 1.86
N ALA A 90 2.03 13.66 1.79
CA ALA A 90 2.24 12.27 2.21
C ALA A 90 2.10 12.10 3.75
N GLU A 91 2.65 13.03 4.54
CA GLU A 91 2.51 13.04 6.00
C GLU A 91 1.05 13.23 6.43
N VAL A 92 0.31 14.13 5.78
CA VAL A 92 -1.12 14.36 6.00
C VAL A 92 -1.94 13.11 5.64
N SER A 93 -1.59 12.44 4.54
CA SER A 93 -2.26 11.18 4.16
C SER A 93 -2.11 10.10 5.24
N ALA A 94 -0.90 9.93 5.79
CA ALA A 94 -0.65 9.00 6.89
C ALA A 94 -1.42 9.37 8.15
N GLU A 95 -1.47 10.66 8.49
CA GLU A 95 -2.18 11.18 9.66
C GLU A 95 -3.69 10.94 9.59
N TYR A 96 -4.30 11.17 8.43
CA TYR A 96 -5.74 10.92 8.24
C TYR A 96 -6.09 9.43 8.36
N VAL A 97 -5.26 8.53 7.82
CA VAL A 97 -5.44 7.08 8.02
C VAL A 97 -5.29 6.73 9.50
N ALA A 98 -4.25 7.22 10.15
CA ALA A 98 -3.97 6.96 11.57
C ALA A 98 -5.14 7.39 12.45
N HIS A 99 -5.65 8.61 12.24
CA HIS A 99 -6.83 9.12 12.96
C HIS A 99 -8.07 8.25 12.73
N LYS A 100 -8.34 7.88 11.46
CA LYS A 100 -9.52 7.08 11.12
C LYS A 100 -9.47 5.67 11.69
N LEU A 101 -8.29 5.05 11.74
CA LEU A 101 -8.09 3.72 12.29
C LEU A 101 -7.75 3.70 13.79
N LYS A 102 -7.60 4.87 14.42
CA LYS A 102 -7.18 5.04 15.83
C LYS A 102 -5.85 4.35 16.14
N ILE A 103 -4.87 4.52 15.26
CA ILE A 103 -3.52 3.99 15.39
C ILE A 103 -2.48 5.12 15.36
N ALA A 104 -1.22 4.81 15.72
CA ALA A 104 -0.16 5.81 15.69
C ALA A 104 0.19 6.23 14.23
N LYS A 105 0.45 7.53 13.98
CA LYS A 105 0.79 8.05 12.66
C LYS A 105 1.99 7.34 12.04
N ASN A 106 3.02 7.07 12.81
CA ASN A 106 4.23 6.40 12.35
C ASN A 106 4.06 4.87 12.13
N SER A 107 2.90 4.31 12.51
CA SER A 107 2.50 2.94 12.16
C SER A 107 1.84 2.85 10.78
N VAL A 108 1.71 3.97 10.06
CA VAL A 108 1.14 4.05 8.71
C VAL A 108 2.25 4.29 7.69
N LEU A 109 2.35 3.44 6.69
CA LEU A 109 3.21 3.63 5.51
C LEU A 109 2.37 4.17 4.36
N VAL A 110 2.98 4.96 3.47
CA VAL A 110 2.30 5.60 2.33
C VAL A 110 3.05 5.33 1.04
N ASN A 111 2.31 5.04 -0.03
CA ASN A 111 2.88 4.81 -1.35
C ASN A 111 2.05 5.49 -2.44
N SER A 112 2.69 5.94 -3.48
CA SER A 112 2.05 6.60 -4.62
C SER A 112 2.64 6.12 -5.93
N THR A 113 1.81 6.01 -6.95
CA THR A 113 2.24 5.65 -8.32
C THR A 113 1.40 6.40 -9.36
N GLY A 114 1.99 6.74 -10.50
CA GLY A 114 1.31 7.41 -11.60
C GLY A 114 2.10 8.61 -12.14
N ILE A 115 1.42 9.72 -12.41
CA ILE A 115 2.00 10.91 -13.02
C ILE A 115 3.02 11.56 -12.08
N ILE A 116 4.21 11.86 -12.63
CA ILE A 116 5.31 12.55 -11.94
C ILE A 116 5.19 14.06 -12.18
N GLY A 117 5.68 14.87 -11.25
CA GLY A 117 5.74 16.34 -11.39
C GLY A 117 4.41 17.06 -11.11
N LYS A 118 3.33 16.33 -10.87
CA LYS A 118 2.04 16.90 -10.51
C LYS A 118 1.79 16.78 -9.01
N ARG A 119 1.38 17.87 -8.37
CA ARG A 119 1.00 17.85 -6.95
C ARG A 119 -0.17 16.89 -6.69
N LEU A 120 -0.09 16.15 -5.60
CA LEU A 120 -1.16 15.26 -5.16
C LEU A 120 -2.37 16.09 -4.69
N ASP A 121 -3.57 15.71 -5.15
CA ASP A 121 -4.82 16.29 -4.65
C ASP A 121 -5.15 15.64 -3.30
N ILE A 122 -4.65 16.25 -2.24
CA ILE A 122 -4.81 15.75 -0.87
C ILE A 122 -6.27 15.76 -0.41
N MET A 123 -7.11 16.64 -0.95
CA MET A 123 -8.53 16.67 -0.58
C MET A 123 -9.26 15.41 -1.06
N LYS A 124 -8.95 14.91 -2.24
CA LYS A 124 -9.48 13.64 -2.74
C LYS A 124 -9.07 12.46 -1.87
N ILE A 125 -7.81 12.43 -1.42
CA ILE A 125 -7.32 11.42 -0.48
C ILE A 125 -8.12 11.47 0.83
N LYS A 126 -8.25 12.66 1.43
CA LYS A 126 -9.01 12.87 2.68
C LYS A 126 -10.46 12.40 2.58
N LEU A 127 -11.14 12.72 1.48
CA LEU A 127 -12.52 12.31 1.24
C LEU A 127 -12.65 10.80 0.94
N GLY A 128 -11.63 10.18 0.39
CA GLY A 128 -11.59 8.74 0.11
C GLY A 128 -11.35 7.86 1.34
N ILE A 129 -10.55 8.33 2.31
CA ILE A 129 -10.14 7.54 3.49
C ILE A 129 -11.33 7.01 4.31
N PRO A 130 -12.40 7.77 4.61
CA PRO A 130 -13.55 7.23 5.34
C PRO A 130 -14.22 6.04 4.65
N LYS A 131 -14.46 6.13 3.33
CA LYS A 131 -15.02 5.04 2.52
C LYS A 131 -14.07 3.84 2.46
N LEU A 132 -12.77 4.10 2.37
CA LEU A 132 -11.74 3.09 2.31
C LEU A 132 -11.70 2.29 3.63
N ALA A 133 -11.69 2.98 4.76
CA ALA A 133 -11.65 2.37 6.08
C ALA A 133 -12.94 1.60 6.43
N SER A 134 -14.12 2.13 6.12
CA SER A 134 -15.39 1.46 6.39
C SER A 134 -15.60 0.18 5.57
N GLY A 135 -14.97 0.07 4.40
CA GLY A 135 -15.06 -1.10 3.53
C GLY A 135 -13.93 -2.12 3.72
N LEU A 136 -13.08 -1.98 4.75
CA LEU A 136 -12.00 -2.94 5.04
C LEU A 136 -12.58 -4.34 5.32
N SER A 137 -12.11 -5.34 4.59
CA SER A 137 -12.56 -6.72 4.75
C SER A 137 -11.44 -7.72 4.46
N ALA A 138 -11.58 -8.95 4.99
CA ALA A 138 -10.66 -10.06 4.71
C ALA A 138 -10.69 -10.50 3.23
N SER A 139 -11.74 -10.16 2.49
CA SER A 139 -11.87 -10.44 1.05
C SER A 139 -11.52 -9.26 0.14
N GLY A 140 -11.05 -8.14 0.71
CA GLY A 140 -10.86 -6.88 -0.02
C GLY A 140 -9.59 -6.77 -0.85
N ILE A 141 -8.74 -7.81 -0.87
CA ILE A 141 -7.40 -7.73 -1.51
C ILE A 141 -7.49 -7.45 -3.00
N HIS A 142 -8.44 -8.04 -3.71
CA HIS A 142 -8.62 -7.81 -5.15
C HIS A 142 -8.98 -6.35 -5.46
N LYS A 143 -9.82 -5.71 -4.62
CA LYS A 143 -10.11 -4.26 -4.78
C LYS A 143 -8.87 -3.41 -4.53
N ALA A 144 -8.04 -3.78 -3.55
CA ALA A 144 -6.78 -3.09 -3.29
C ALA A 144 -5.82 -3.23 -4.47
N GLU A 145 -5.69 -4.43 -5.05
CA GLU A 145 -4.87 -4.66 -6.24
C GLU A 145 -5.34 -3.80 -7.43
N LEU A 146 -6.63 -3.82 -7.75
CA LEU A 146 -7.18 -2.98 -8.83
C LEU A 146 -6.93 -1.48 -8.59
N ALA A 147 -6.93 -1.05 -7.32
CA ALA A 147 -6.71 0.35 -6.97
C ALA A 147 -5.25 0.80 -7.13
N ILE A 148 -4.27 -0.09 -7.01
CA ILE A 148 -2.86 0.25 -7.19
C ILE A 148 -2.39 0.19 -8.65
N MET A 149 -3.11 -0.47 -9.54
CA MET A 149 -2.77 -0.58 -10.96
C MET A 149 -2.72 0.79 -11.65
N THR A 150 -1.88 0.93 -12.67
CA THR A 150 -1.81 2.10 -13.55
C THR A 150 -2.01 1.69 -15.01
N THR A 151 -0.95 1.30 -15.70
CA THR A 151 -0.94 0.81 -17.09
C THR A 151 -0.96 -0.72 -17.15
N ASP A 152 -1.10 -1.37 -16.02
CA ASP A 152 -1.20 -2.82 -15.94
C ASP A 152 -2.45 -3.33 -16.65
N THR A 153 -2.31 -4.41 -17.42
CA THR A 153 -3.39 -5.02 -18.19
C THR A 153 -4.17 -6.07 -17.40
N PHE A 154 -3.58 -6.60 -16.32
CA PHE A 154 -4.20 -7.59 -15.44
C PHE A 154 -3.72 -7.41 -13.99
N ALA A 155 -4.54 -7.85 -13.04
CA ALA A 155 -4.22 -7.86 -11.62
C ALA A 155 -3.16 -8.92 -11.29
N LYS A 156 -2.16 -8.54 -10.49
CA LYS A 156 -1.07 -9.43 -10.06
C LYS A 156 -1.21 -9.71 -8.58
N GLU A 157 -1.99 -10.73 -8.25
CA GLU A 157 -2.25 -11.16 -6.88
C GLU A 157 -2.01 -12.66 -6.72
N ILE A 158 -1.45 -13.06 -5.58
CA ILE A 158 -1.18 -14.46 -5.26
C ILE A 158 -1.36 -14.71 -3.77
N SER A 159 -1.83 -15.92 -3.43
CA SER A 159 -1.82 -16.40 -2.05
C SER A 159 -1.29 -17.83 -1.98
N LEU A 160 -0.56 -18.10 -0.91
CA LEU A 160 -0.01 -19.40 -0.60
C LEU A 160 -0.43 -19.78 0.82
N SER A 161 -0.72 -21.07 1.04
CA SER A 161 -0.90 -21.65 2.35
C SER A 161 0.08 -22.81 2.52
N LEU A 162 0.84 -22.78 3.60
CA LEU A 162 1.86 -23.79 3.91
C LEU A 162 1.82 -24.14 5.41
N LYS A 163 2.42 -25.28 5.77
CA LYS A 163 2.63 -25.65 7.18
C LYS A 163 4.07 -25.35 7.58
N VAL A 164 4.26 -24.63 8.69
CA VAL A 164 5.55 -24.33 9.28
C VAL A 164 5.47 -24.68 10.76
N GLY A 165 6.31 -25.60 11.25
CA GLY A 165 6.29 -26.06 12.64
C GLY A 165 4.92 -26.61 13.06
N GLY A 166 4.22 -27.34 12.17
CA GLY A 166 2.89 -27.91 12.42
C GLY A 166 1.72 -26.92 12.31
N LYS A 167 1.98 -25.62 12.25
CA LYS A 167 0.96 -24.56 12.14
C LYS A 167 0.75 -24.13 10.68
N ARG A 168 -0.48 -23.80 10.34
CA ARG A 168 -0.80 -23.24 9.01
C ARG A 168 -0.44 -21.76 8.96
N VAL A 169 0.29 -21.38 7.93
CA VAL A 169 0.71 -20.00 7.65
C VAL A 169 0.19 -19.60 6.27
N HIS A 170 -0.27 -18.37 6.13
CA HIS A 170 -0.69 -17.79 4.88
C HIS A 170 0.26 -16.66 4.46
N ILE A 171 0.49 -16.58 3.16
CA ILE A 171 1.22 -15.48 2.53
C ILE A 171 0.33 -14.95 1.41
N CYS A 172 0.15 -13.65 1.36
CA CYS A 172 -0.56 -12.96 0.28
C CYS A 172 0.31 -11.86 -0.28
N GLY A 173 0.41 -11.80 -1.60
CA GLY A 173 1.14 -10.75 -2.32
C GLY A 173 0.29 -10.09 -3.39
N ILE A 174 0.43 -8.78 -3.51
CA ILE A 174 -0.08 -7.99 -4.64
C ILE A 174 1.06 -7.16 -5.21
N ALA A 175 1.07 -6.97 -6.53
CA ALA A 175 2.10 -6.20 -7.21
C ALA A 175 1.56 -5.47 -8.44
N LYS A 176 2.07 -4.26 -8.66
CA LYS A 176 1.83 -3.52 -9.90
C LYS A 176 3.14 -3.14 -10.57
N GLY A 177 3.11 -3.09 -11.87
CA GLY A 177 4.20 -2.71 -12.75
C GLY A 177 4.03 -3.37 -14.12
N ALA A 178 4.21 -2.60 -15.19
CA ALA A 178 4.06 -3.07 -16.57
C ALA A 178 5.22 -2.55 -17.45
N GLY A 179 5.00 -1.52 -18.29
CA GLY A 179 5.95 -1.09 -19.29
C GLY A 179 7.14 -0.27 -18.77
N MET A 180 6.95 0.51 -17.71
CA MET A 180 8.00 1.38 -17.15
C MET A 180 8.64 0.72 -15.93
N ILE A 181 9.37 -0.36 -16.12
CA ILE A 181 10.10 -1.07 -15.06
C ILE A 181 11.58 -0.96 -15.36
N ALA A 182 12.35 -0.38 -14.42
CA ALA A 182 13.81 -0.40 -14.46
C ALA A 182 14.35 -1.34 -13.39
N PRO A 183 15.53 -2.00 -13.62
CA PRO A 183 16.09 -3.01 -12.71
C PRO A 183 16.23 -2.53 -11.25
N ASN A 184 16.52 -1.27 -11.05
CA ASN A 184 16.67 -0.67 -9.71
C ASN A 184 15.36 -0.21 -9.08
N MET A 185 14.25 -0.93 -9.33
CA MET A 185 12.93 -0.76 -8.74
C MET A 185 12.25 0.59 -9.07
N ALA A 186 12.44 1.10 -10.27
CA ALA A 186 11.62 2.22 -10.73
C ALA A 186 10.23 1.71 -11.14
N THR A 187 9.19 2.38 -10.64
CA THR A 187 7.78 2.23 -11.07
C THR A 187 7.13 0.87 -10.75
N MET A 188 7.70 0.08 -9.84
CA MET A 188 7.08 -1.13 -9.31
C MET A 188 6.66 -0.93 -7.87
N LEU A 189 5.48 -1.43 -7.50
CA LEU A 189 5.05 -1.59 -6.11
C LEU A 189 4.72 -3.07 -5.89
N CYS A 190 5.21 -3.61 -4.78
CA CYS A 190 4.91 -4.97 -4.34
C CYS A 190 4.66 -4.95 -2.83
N PHE A 191 3.57 -5.59 -2.39
CA PHE A 191 3.22 -5.71 -0.99
C PHE A 191 3.01 -7.18 -0.67
N ILE A 192 3.73 -7.68 0.33
CA ILE A 192 3.65 -9.06 0.79
C ILE A 192 3.23 -9.04 2.25
N MET A 193 2.20 -9.81 2.59
CA MET A 193 1.63 -9.93 3.93
C MET A 193 1.69 -11.40 4.35
N THR A 194 1.94 -11.64 5.63
CA THR A 194 1.89 -12.99 6.21
C THR A 194 1.43 -12.94 7.67
N ASP A 195 0.74 -13.99 8.11
CA ASP A 195 0.39 -14.24 9.50
C ASP A 195 1.46 -15.05 10.25
N ALA A 196 2.59 -15.34 9.60
CA ALA A 196 3.74 -15.91 10.28
C ALA A 196 4.33 -14.92 11.30
N VAL A 197 4.69 -15.40 12.47
CA VAL A 197 5.46 -14.62 13.44
C VAL A 197 6.92 -14.64 13.01
N ILE A 198 7.40 -13.50 12.53
CA ILE A 198 8.76 -13.33 12.04
C ILE A 198 9.44 -12.25 12.86
N SER A 199 10.67 -12.53 13.33
CA SER A 199 11.54 -11.50 13.90
C SER A 199 12.10 -10.57 12.82
N LYS A 200 12.41 -9.33 13.19
CA LYS A 200 13.04 -8.36 12.29
C LYS A 200 14.52 -8.67 12.11
#